data_c4bc1b22c2e08ed5fe5b880417286a06
#
_entry.id   c4bc1b22c2e08ed5fe5b880417286a06
#
_cell.length_a   1.000
_cell.length_b   1.000
_cell.length_c   1.000
_cell.angle_alpha   90.00
_cell.angle_beta   90.00
_cell.angle_gamma   90.00
#
_symmetry.space_group_name_H-M   'P 1'
#
loop_
_entity.id
_entity.type
_entity.pdbx_description
1 polymer ?
#
loop_
_entity_poly.entity_id
_entity_poly.type
_entity_poly.pdbx_seq_one_letter_code
_entity_poly.pdbx_strand_id
1 'polypeptide(L)'
;IPPIGTDDTLYWEGWYRHQAGVQAVRRMSYNTQGGVHKLGGTPFRKNYAGVGYMYDPVRDAFYTAQPYASWTLNEDTCYWEAPTPRPEGMEWNWNEPTLEWTEHPAKPYASWIWDTTDNRWIAPVEEPNEDFYPLSCRWNEELLTWEEI
;
A
#
# COMPACT_ATOMS: atom_id res chain seq x y z
N ILE A 1 -14.71 34.17 3.23
CA ILE A 1 -14.77 33.10 4.23
C ILE A 1 -16.16 32.48 4.14
N PRO A 2 -16.28 31.17 3.94
CA PRO A 2 -17.58 30.51 3.87
C PRO A 2 -18.35 30.61 5.19
N PRO A 3 -19.69 30.52 5.18
CA PRO A 3 -20.48 30.52 6.39
C PRO A 3 -20.07 29.37 7.30
N ILE A 4 -19.83 29.66 8.57
CA ILE A 4 -19.51 28.64 9.60
C ILE A 4 -20.71 27.69 9.69
N GLY A 5 -20.47 26.38 9.53
CA GLY A 5 -21.47 25.32 9.71
C GLY A 5 -22.04 24.71 8.42
N THR A 6 -21.60 25.11 7.24
CA THR A 6 -21.97 24.42 6.00
C THR A 6 -20.98 23.30 5.70
N ASP A 7 -21.43 22.04 5.80
CA ASP A 7 -20.66 20.86 5.34
C ASP A 7 -20.90 20.63 3.83
N ASP A 8 -20.85 21.69 3.05
CA ASP A 8 -20.94 21.61 1.61
C ASP A 8 -19.55 21.31 1.02
N THR A 9 -19.34 20.04 0.77
CA THR A 9 -18.09 19.51 0.20
C THR A 9 -17.73 20.17 -1.12
N LEU A 10 -18.71 20.43 -2.02
CA LEU A 10 -18.47 21.03 -3.33
C LEU A 10 -18.03 22.49 -3.19
N TYR A 11 -18.63 23.21 -2.24
CA TYR A 11 -18.25 24.58 -1.95
C TYR A 11 -16.80 24.67 -1.46
N TRP A 12 -16.42 23.83 -0.48
CA TRP A 12 -15.07 23.82 0.06
C TRP A 12 -14.01 23.40 -0.96
N GLU A 13 -14.28 22.41 -1.77
CA GLU A 13 -13.38 21.98 -2.83
C GLU A 13 -13.17 23.07 -3.88
N GLY A 14 -14.22 23.78 -4.25
CA GLY A 14 -14.15 24.92 -5.15
C GLY A 14 -13.35 26.08 -4.56
N TRP A 15 -13.56 26.39 -3.29
CA TRP A 15 -12.86 27.46 -2.60
C TRP A 15 -11.35 27.15 -2.48
N TYR A 16 -10.97 25.96 -2.00
CA TYR A 16 -9.57 25.57 -1.88
C TYR A 16 -8.88 25.47 -3.24
N ARG A 17 -9.56 24.97 -4.26
CA ARG A 17 -9.03 24.95 -5.63
C ARG A 17 -8.67 26.36 -6.12
N HIS A 18 -9.54 27.32 -5.88
CA HIS A 18 -9.30 28.71 -6.26
C HIS A 18 -8.11 29.31 -5.48
N GLN A 19 -8.05 29.11 -4.16
CA GLN A 19 -6.98 29.64 -3.32
C GLN A 19 -5.61 29.04 -3.66
N ALA A 20 -5.55 27.75 -3.94
CA ALA A 20 -4.31 27.03 -4.23
C ALA A 20 -3.86 27.16 -5.71
N GLY A 21 -4.72 27.66 -6.59
CA GLY A 21 -4.41 27.76 -8.02
C GLY A 21 -4.19 26.41 -8.72
N VAL A 22 -4.77 25.33 -8.18
CA VAL A 22 -4.63 23.97 -8.70
C VAL A 22 -5.84 23.55 -9.55
N GLN A 23 -5.66 22.53 -10.41
CA GLN A 23 -6.72 22.08 -11.30
C GLN A 23 -7.89 21.42 -10.57
N ALA A 24 -7.61 20.66 -9.52
CA ALA A 24 -8.63 19.99 -8.73
C ALA A 24 -8.22 19.86 -7.27
N VAL A 25 -9.22 19.94 -6.39
CA VAL A 25 -9.12 19.62 -4.97
C VAL A 25 -10.25 18.65 -4.66
N ARG A 26 -9.96 17.61 -3.91
CA ARG A 26 -10.95 16.63 -3.44
C ARG A 26 -10.77 16.38 -1.95
N ARG A 27 -11.85 16.63 -1.20
CA ARG A 27 -11.92 16.32 0.22
C ARG A 27 -11.90 14.81 0.42
N MET A 28 -11.24 14.34 1.46
CA MET A 28 -11.22 12.94 1.88
C MET A 28 -11.35 12.82 3.40
N SER A 29 -11.69 11.64 3.90
CA SER A 29 -11.80 11.37 5.33
C SER A 29 -10.78 10.33 5.76
N TYR A 30 -9.94 10.69 6.72
CA TYR A 30 -8.97 9.78 7.35
C TYR A 30 -9.62 8.53 7.96
N ASN A 31 -10.88 8.64 8.38
CA ASN A 31 -11.63 7.56 9.01
C ASN A 31 -12.38 6.66 8.03
N THR A 32 -12.30 6.91 6.71
CA THR A 32 -12.99 6.09 5.71
C THR A 32 -12.02 5.15 5.01
N GLN A 33 -12.34 3.86 5.01
CA GLN A 33 -11.56 2.81 4.37
C GLN A 33 -12.49 1.67 3.91
N GLY A 34 -12.36 1.24 2.65
CA GLY A 34 -13.20 0.19 2.07
C GLY A 34 -14.70 0.48 2.14
N GLY A 35 -15.10 1.74 1.99
CA GLY A 35 -16.50 2.14 2.10
C GLY A 35 -17.05 2.20 3.53
N VAL A 36 -16.22 2.00 4.56
CA VAL A 36 -16.65 1.98 5.96
C VAL A 36 -15.97 3.12 6.73
N HIS A 37 -16.72 3.79 7.61
CA HIS A 37 -16.17 4.77 8.53
C HIS A 37 -15.74 4.10 9.84
N LYS A 38 -14.46 4.11 10.19
CA LYS A 38 -13.86 3.39 11.33
C LYS A 38 -14.47 3.71 12.69
N LEU A 39 -15.04 4.90 12.85
CA LEU A 39 -15.66 5.38 14.10
C LEU A 39 -17.21 5.40 14.03
N GLY A 40 -17.81 4.64 13.10
CA GLY A 40 -19.25 4.53 12.97
C GLY A 40 -19.96 5.77 12.39
N GLY A 41 -19.22 6.73 11.86
CA GLY A 41 -19.78 7.89 11.13
C GLY A 41 -20.17 7.55 9.70
N THR A 42 -20.52 8.58 8.92
CA THR A 42 -20.81 8.43 7.49
C THR A 42 -19.50 8.23 6.70
N PRO A 43 -19.36 7.16 5.91
CA PRO A 43 -18.23 6.98 5.01
C PRO A 43 -18.15 8.10 3.98
N PHE A 44 -16.93 8.48 3.61
CA PHE A 44 -16.71 9.53 2.64
C PHE A 44 -15.69 9.10 1.56
N ARG A 45 -16.14 9.03 0.30
CA ARG A 45 -15.32 8.66 -0.87
C ARG A 45 -14.57 7.35 -0.74
N LYS A 46 -15.21 6.37 -0.11
CA LYS A 46 -14.78 4.98 0.05
C LYS A 46 -13.41 4.79 0.69
N ASN A 47 -12.38 5.56 0.30
CA ASN A 47 -11.04 5.40 0.83
C ASN A 47 -10.36 6.73 1.16
N TYR A 48 -9.51 6.73 2.19
CA TYR A 48 -8.55 7.80 2.43
C TYR A 48 -7.39 7.65 1.44
N ALA A 49 -7.12 8.71 0.67
CA ALA A 49 -6.11 8.69 -0.37
C ALA A 49 -4.70 9.00 0.15
N GLY A 50 -3.72 8.27 -0.33
CA GLY A 50 -2.30 8.58 -0.24
C GLY A 50 -1.72 9.16 -1.53
N VAL A 51 -0.43 9.43 -1.53
CA VAL A 51 0.30 9.82 -2.75
C VAL A 51 0.20 8.70 -3.79
N GLY A 52 -0.08 9.05 -5.05
CA GLY A 52 -0.26 8.09 -6.14
C GLY A 52 -1.66 7.49 -6.27
N TYR A 53 -2.59 7.82 -5.36
CA TYR A 53 -3.99 7.44 -5.54
C TYR A 53 -4.64 8.20 -6.68
N MET A 54 -5.59 7.56 -7.36
CA MET A 54 -6.47 8.14 -8.36
C MET A 54 -7.84 8.43 -7.78
N TYR A 55 -8.56 9.38 -8.37
CA TYR A 55 -9.95 9.68 -8.03
C TYR A 55 -10.87 9.33 -9.19
N ASP A 56 -11.87 8.51 -8.94
CA ASP A 56 -12.93 8.20 -9.89
C ASP A 56 -14.16 9.07 -9.60
N PRO A 57 -14.53 10.00 -10.50
CA PRO A 57 -15.68 10.87 -10.29
C PRO A 57 -17.02 10.14 -10.44
N VAL A 58 -17.07 8.99 -11.12
CA VAL A 58 -18.31 8.21 -11.29
C VAL A 58 -18.63 7.42 -10.04
N ARG A 59 -17.60 6.82 -9.43
CA ARG A 59 -17.70 6.08 -8.17
C ARG A 59 -17.64 6.99 -6.94
N ASP A 60 -17.27 8.24 -7.13
CA ASP A 60 -16.89 9.20 -6.06
C ASP A 60 -15.95 8.55 -5.04
N ALA A 61 -14.85 7.98 -5.52
CA ALA A 61 -13.96 7.15 -4.73
C ALA A 61 -12.48 7.35 -5.07
N PHE A 62 -11.63 7.14 -4.06
CA PHE A 62 -10.18 7.05 -4.26
C PHE A 62 -9.74 5.59 -4.32
N TYR A 63 -8.79 5.29 -5.21
CA TYR A 63 -8.23 3.95 -5.40
C TYR A 63 -6.77 4.04 -5.89
N THR A 64 -6.01 2.96 -5.75
CA THR A 64 -4.62 2.86 -6.21
C THR A 64 -4.56 2.46 -7.68
N ALA A 65 -3.39 2.57 -8.31
CA ALA A 65 -3.14 1.93 -9.59
C ALA A 65 -3.40 0.43 -9.48
N GLN A 66 -3.84 -0.19 -10.58
CA GLN A 66 -4.03 -1.64 -10.65
C GLN A 66 -2.69 -2.36 -10.42
N PRO A 67 -2.58 -3.20 -9.38
CA PRO A 67 -1.30 -3.83 -9.06
C PRO A 67 -0.94 -4.95 -10.03
N TYR A 68 -1.96 -5.69 -10.52
CA TYR A 68 -1.80 -6.81 -11.44
C TYR A 68 -2.92 -6.80 -12.48
N ALA A 69 -2.62 -7.22 -13.70
CA ALA A 69 -3.57 -7.19 -14.82
C ALA A 69 -4.81 -8.07 -14.59
N SER A 70 -4.65 -9.17 -13.85
CA SER A 70 -5.73 -10.11 -13.52
C SER A 70 -6.66 -9.62 -12.41
N TRP A 71 -6.25 -8.62 -11.61
CA TRP A 71 -7.06 -8.15 -10.48
C TRP A 71 -8.21 -7.27 -10.95
N THR A 72 -9.34 -7.35 -10.27
CA THR A 72 -10.54 -6.55 -10.56
C THR A 72 -10.83 -5.56 -9.44
N LEU A 73 -11.32 -4.38 -9.80
CA LEU A 73 -11.71 -3.38 -8.81
C LEU A 73 -13.07 -3.76 -8.22
N ASN A 74 -13.12 -3.91 -6.90
CA ASN A 74 -14.37 -4.11 -6.18
C ASN A 74 -15.18 -2.80 -6.18
N GLU A 75 -16.40 -2.84 -6.68
CA GLU A 75 -17.25 -1.65 -6.86
C GLU A 75 -17.71 -1.03 -5.51
N ASP A 76 -17.80 -1.83 -4.44
CA ASP A 76 -18.27 -1.37 -3.14
C ASP A 76 -17.15 -0.73 -2.33
N THR A 77 -15.96 -1.33 -2.36
CA THR A 77 -14.81 -0.92 -1.53
C THR A 77 -13.80 -0.06 -2.27
N CYS A 78 -13.76 -0.14 -3.61
CA CYS A 78 -12.71 0.39 -4.46
C CYS A 78 -11.31 -0.10 -4.06
N TYR A 79 -11.22 -1.37 -3.67
CA TYR A 79 -9.99 -2.13 -3.58
C TYR A 79 -9.84 -3.07 -4.76
N TRP A 80 -8.59 -3.32 -5.12
CA TRP A 80 -8.26 -4.34 -6.11
C TRP A 80 -8.29 -5.71 -5.45
N GLU A 81 -8.95 -6.66 -6.11
CA GLU A 81 -9.11 -8.02 -5.64
C GLU A 81 -8.55 -9.02 -6.65
N ALA A 82 -7.75 -9.96 -6.15
CA ALA A 82 -7.27 -11.07 -6.95
C ALA A 82 -8.43 -11.99 -7.36
N PRO A 83 -8.33 -12.66 -8.51
CA PRO A 83 -9.35 -13.66 -8.93
C PRO A 83 -9.45 -14.84 -7.96
N THR A 84 -8.37 -15.17 -7.25
CA THR A 84 -8.32 -16.17 -6.19
C THR A 84 -8.20 -15.49 -4.84
N PRO A 85 -9.06 -15.77 -3.84
CA PRO A 85 -8.97 -15.18 -2.53
C PRO A 85 -7.60 -15.45 -1.88
N ARG A 86 -7.05 -14.43 -1.21
CA ARG A 86 -5.79 -14.59 -0.50
C ARG A 86 -5.96 -15.54 0.67
N PRO A 87 -5.09 -16.55 0.85
CA PRO A 87 -5.08 -17.39 2.04
C PRO A 87 -4.84 -16.58 3.31
N GLU A 88 -5.23 -17.14 4.47
CA GLU A 88 -4.95 -16.53 5.77
C GLU A 88 -3.45 -16.48 6.05
N GLY A 89 -3.02 -15.46 6.80
CA GLY A 89 -1.62 -15.21 7.12
C GLY A 89 -1.04 -14.04 6.35
N MET A 90 0.22 -13.69 6.64
CA MET A 90 0.86 -12.49 6.06
C MET A 90 1.90 -12.80 4.97
N GLU A 91 2.20 -14.06 4.71
CA GLU A 91 3.37 -14.50 3.94
C GLU A 91 3.02 -15.05 2.55
N TRP A 92 2.23 -14.28 1.79
CA TRP A 92 1.78 -14.68 0.46
C TRP A 92 2.14 -13.65 -0.59
N ASN A 93 2.74 -14.10 -1.71
CA ASN A 93 2.95 -13.34 -2.93
C ASN A 93 1.93 -13.75 -4.00
N TRP A 94 1.45 -12.77 -4.77
CA TRP A 94 0.67 -13.07 -5.95
C TRP A 94 1.57 -13.41 -7.13
N ASN A 95 1.31 -14.55 -7.77
CA ASN A 95 1.97 -14.96 -9.00
C ASN A 95 1.03 -14.70 -10.19
N GLU A 96 1.25 -13.60 -10.89
CA GLU A 96 0.40 -13.19 -12.01
C GLU A 96 0.35 -14.20 -13.16
N PRO A 97 1.45 -14.84 -13.60
CA PRO A 97 1.45 -15.85 -14.63
C PRO A 97 0.62 -17.09 -14.34
N THR A 98 0.57 -17.54 -13.08
CA THR A 98 -0.19 -18.74 -12.68
C THR A 98 -1.53 -18.43 -12.07
N LEU A 99 -1.81 -17.16 -11.75
CA LEU A 99 -2.99 -16.68 -11.03
C LEU A 99 -3.19 -17.37 -9.67
N GLU A 100 -2.10 -17.55 -8.95
CA GLU A 100 -2.08 -18.24 -7.67
C GLU A 100 -1.29 -17.46 -6.61
N TRP A 101 -1.64 -17.70 -5.35
CA TRP A 101 -0.86 -17.21 -4.22
C TRP A 101 0.27 -18.21 -3.91
N THR A 102 1.50 -17.73 -3.84
CA THR A 102 2.67 -18.52 -3.45
C THR A 102 3.14 -18.06 -2.08
N GLU A 103 3.41 -19.00 -1.20
CA GLU A 103 3.94 -18.72 0.13
C GLU A 103 5.36 -18.15 0.01
N HIS A 104 5.68 -17.16 0.84
CA HIS A 104 7.06 -16.69 0.98
C HIS A 104 7.90 -17.78 1.64
N PRO A 105 9.17 -17.93 1.28
CA PRO A 105 10.10 -18.72 2.10
C PRO A 105 10.09 -18.23 3.55
N ALA A 106 10.26 -19.16 4.48
CA ALA A 106 10.32 -18.81 5.90
C ALA A 106 11.34 -17.70 6.15
N LYS A 107 10.96 -16.70 6.94
CA LYS A 107 11.83 -15.57 7.30
C LYS A 107 13.06 -16.08 8.05
N PRO A 108 14.28 -15.92 7.53
CA PRO A 108 15.48 -16.52 8.16
C PRO A 108 15.83 -15.86 9.49
N TYR A 109 15.63 -14.54 9.60
CA TYR A 109 15.93 -13.74 10.79
C TYR A 109 14.89 -12.65 11.01
N ALA A 110 14.61 -12.28 12.27
CA ALA A 110 13.57 -11.31 12.62
C ALA A 110 13.81 -9.91 12.02
N SER A 111 15.07 -9.53 11.87
CA SER A 111 15.45 -8.21 11.31
C SER A 111 15.34 -8.11 9.78
N TRP A 112 15.34 -9.26 9.06
CA TRP A 112 15.34 -9.23 7.59
C TRP A 112 14.03 -8.69 7.03
N ILE A 113 14.09 -8.08 5.84
CA ILE A 113 12.96 -7.45 5.15
C ILE A 113 12.72 -8.20 3.85
N TRP A 114 11.44 -8.39 3.50
CA TRP A 114 11.08 -8.98 2.21
C TRP A 114 11.25 -7.97 1.08
N ASP A 115 12.08 -8.31 0.09
CA ASP A 115 12.22 -7.56 -1.15
C ASP A 115 11.19 -8.06 -2.16
N THR A 116 10.25 -7.22 -2.52
CA THR A 116 9.18 -7.54 -3.46
C THR A 116 9.65 -7.54 -4.92
N THR A 117 10.79 -6.93 -5.21
CA THR A 117 11.36 -6.85 -6.56
C THR A 117 12.01 -8.17 -6.93
N ASP A 118 12.88 -8.66 -6.04
CA ASP A 118 13.65 -9.88 -6.25
C ASP A 118 13.01 -11.12 -5.61
N ASN A 119 11.87 -10.95 -4.92
CA ASN A 119 11.15 -12.02 -4.21
C ASN A 119 12.07 -12.83 -3.27
N ARG A 120 12.83 -12.13 -2.45
CA ARG A 120 13.76 -12.70 -1.47
C ARG A 120 13.82 -11.92 -0.17
N TRP A 121 14.24 -12.57 0.88
CA TRP A 121 14.60 -11.91 2.13
C TRP A 121 15.95 -11.21 2.00
N ILE A 122 16.05 -9.97 2.45
CA ILE A 122 17.29 -9.18 2.49
C ILE A 122 17.60 -8.76 3.92
N ALA A 123 18.88 -8.81 4.27
CA ALA A 123 19.36 -8.28 5.53
C ALA A 123 19.27 -6.74 5.54
N PRO A 124 19.07 -6.10 6.71
CA PRO A 124 19.06 -4.65 6.82
C PRO A 124 20.42 -3.99 6.49
N VAL A 125 21.49 -4.78 6.49
CA VAL A 125 22.84 -4.38 6.08
C VAL A 125 23.29 -5.28 4.93
N GLU A 126 23.81 -4.67 3.86
CA GLU A 126 24.28 -5.38 2.69
C GLU A 126 25.36 -6.41 3.06
N GLU A 127 25.26 -7.60 2.47
CA GLU A 127 26.27 -8.63 2.64
C GLU A 127 27.60 -8.15 2.06
N PRO A 128 28.74 -8.35 2.77
CA PRO A 128 30.05 -8.02 2.24
C PRO A 128 30.30 -8.70 0.91
N ASN A 129 30.75 -7.94 -0.09
CA ASN A 129 30.96 -8.44 -1.44
C ASN A 129 32.06 -9.52 -1.47
N GLU A 130 31.76 -10.69 -2.03
CA GLU A 130 32.69 -11.83 -2.16
C GLU A 130 34.00 -11.46 -2.88
N ASP A 131 33.97 -10.48 -3.78
CA ASP A 131 35.17 -10.01 -4.50
C ASP A 131 36.20 -9.33 -3.58
N PHE A 132 35.78 -8.87 -2.40
CA PHE A 132 36.63 -8.19 -1.42
C PHE A 132 36.99 -9.05 -0.20
N TYR A 133 36.12 -10.02 0.12
CA TYR A 133 36.30 -10.93 1.25
C TYR A 133 35.92 -12.35 0.84
N PRO A 134 36.90 -13.21 0.50
CA PRO A 134 36.63 -14.61 0.14
C PRO A 134 36.24 -15.50 1.32
N LEU A 135 35.84 -14.90 2.43
CA LEU A 135 35.47 -15.60 3.66
C LEU A 135 33.95 -15.75 3.74
N SER A 136 33.51 -16.92 4.17
CA SER A 136 32.08 -17.15 4.45
C SER A 136 31.62 -16.25 5.58
N CYS A 137 30.54 -15.51 5.36
CA CYS A 137 29.94 -14.66 6.36
C CYS A 137 28.64 -15.27 6.90
N ARG A 138 28.35 -15.02 8.16
CA ARG A 138 27.09 -15.38 8.80
C ARG A 138 26.44 -14.14 9.39
N TRP A 139 25.12 -14.02 9.23
CA TRP A 139 24.36 -12.97 9.86
C TRP A 139 24.29 -13.13 11.39
N ASN A 140 24.64 -12.09 12.14
CA ASN A 140 24.43 -12.00 13.58
C ASN A 140 23.21 -11.14 13.87
N GLU A 141 22.12 -11.76 14.31
CA GLU A 141 20.83 -11.08 14.57
C GLU A 141 20.90 -10.14 15.79
N GLU A 142 21.74 -10.41 16.79
CA GLU A 142 21.86 -9.56 17.98
C GLU A 142 22.62 -8.26 17.68
N LEU A 143 23.65 -8.34 16.85
CA LEU A 143 24.48 -7.20 16.47
C LEU A 143 24.01 -6.53 15.18
N LEU A 144 23.06 -7.11 14.46
CA LEU A 144 22.58 -6.65 13.16
C LEU A 144 23.73 -6.41 12.15
N THR A 145 24.65 -7.36 12.07
CA THR A 145 25.85 -7.30 11.20
C THR A 145 26.27 -8.68 10.70
N TRP A 146 27.09 -8.69 9.66
CA TRP A 146 27.72 -9.89 9.14
C TRP A 146 29.01 -10.17 9.91
N GLU A 147 29.23 -11.43 10.27
CA GLU A 147 30.43 -11.93 10.94
C GLU A 147 31.14 -12.95 10.05
N GLU A 148 32.46 -12.90 10.04
CA GLU A 148 33.30 -13.91 9.38
C GLU A 148 33.22 -15.26 10.15
N ILE A 149 33.18 -16.37 9.39
CA ILE A 149 33.21 -17.75 9.94
C ILE A 149 34.43 -18.47 9.44
#